data_42677adcd932eead2edb759990430eed
#
_entry.id   42677adcd932eead2edb759990430eed
#
_cell.length_a   1.000
_cell.length_b   1.000
_cell.length_c   1.000
_cell.angle_alpha   90.00
_cell.angle_beta   90.00
_cell.angle_gamma   90.00
#
_symmetry.space_group_name_H-M   'P 1'
#
loop_
_entity.id
_entity.type
_entity.pdbx_description
1 polymer ?
#
loop_
_entity_poly.entity_id
_entity_poly.type
_entity_poly.pdbx_seq_one_letter_code
_entity_poly.pdbx_strand_id
1 'polypeptide(L)'
;MIQMKIPVNNVDKLSAGIQAGIGEAVMAMAFIIEGQTKRSIMIRKSRYKRYYSVSGRVVKRRKGGKVVGGRVRRIRREHWSSAPGDPPNTDTGFLANSIHSKRVTRYKAQVRCSARYGLPLELGWHTKSGKSVPARPFMRPPVEANRTRFNNMIKGVLRDYK
;
A
#
# COMPACT_ATOMS: atom_id res chain seq x y z
N MET A 1 -7.20 4.63 8.86
CA MET A 1 -5.95 5.11 8.25
C MET A 1 -4.78 4.47 8.98
N ILE A 2 -3.91 3.72 8.28
CA ILE A 2 -2.74 3.11 8.89
C ILE A 2 -1.60 4.13 8.78
N GLN A 3 -1.03 4.52 9.92
CA GLN A 3 0.12 5.41 10.00
C GLN A 3 1.24 4.72 10.75
N MET A 4 2.42 4.71 10.15
CA MET A 4 3.65 4.29 10.81
C MET A 4 4.45 5.54 11.21
N LYS A 5 4.74 5.67 12.49
CA LYS A 5 5.62 6.71 13.04
C LYS A 5 6.97 6.07 13.36
N ILE A 6 8.04 6.66 12.87
CA ILE A 6 9.40 6.29 13.26
C ILE A 6 9.86 7.33 14.29
N PRO A 7 9.89 6.98 15.59
CA PRO A 7 10.36 7.93 16.61
C PRO A 7 11.89 7.98 16.58
N VAL A 8 12.44 9.17 16.48
CA VAL A 8 13.85 9.45 16.73
C VAL A 8 13.89 10.50 17.85
N ASN A 9 14.34 10.09 19.03
CA ASN A 9 14.43 10.94 20.21
C ASN A 9 15.80 11.61 20.28
N ASN A 10 15.88 12.83 20.83
CA ASN A 10 17.11 13.60 21.07
C ASN A 10 17.91 14.05 19.83
N VAL A 11 17.28 14.19 18.67
CA VAL A 11 17.98 14.59 17.42
C VAL A 11 18.41 16.05 17.43
N ASP A 12 17.75 16.89 18.22
CA ASP A 12 18.02 18.35 18.29
C ASP A 12 19.42 18.66 18.85
N LYS A 13 20.04 17.72 19.54
CA LYS A 13 21.39 17.85 20.12
C LYS A 13 22.52 17.41 19.16
N LEU A 14 22.17 16.87 17.99
CA LEU A 14 23.13 16.38 17.01
C LEU A 14 23.58 17.49 16.06
N SER A 15 24.79 17.35 15.47
CA SER A 15 25.28 18.28 14.45
C SER A 15 24.34 18.32 13.23
N ALA A 16 24.33 19.44 12.52
CA ALA A 16 23.44 19.64 11.35
C ALA A 16 23.63 18.58 10.27
N GLY A 17 24.85 18.08 10.07
CA GLY A 17 25.14 17.01 9.12
C GLY A 17 24.48 15.68 9.51
N ILE A 18 24.63 15.28 10.77
CA ILE A 18 23.97 14.06 11.30
C ILE A 18 22.45 14.19 11.19
N GLN A 19 21.92 15.35 11.54
CA GLN A 19 20.48 15.62 11.43
C GLN A 19 19.97 15.47 9.98
N ALA A 20 20.72 15.97 9.00
CA ALA A 20 20.38 15.82 7.58
C ALA A 20 20.41 14.35 7.17
N GLY A 21 21.48 13.62 7.49
CA GLY A 21 21.62 12.20 7.17
C GLY A 21 20.53 11.32 7.78
N ILE A 22 20.13 11.56 9.04
CA ILE A 22 19.00 10.86 9.67
C ILE A 22 17.70 11.18 8.92
N GLY A 23 17.47 12.43 8.55
CA GLY A 23 16.27 12.83 7.82
C GLY A 23 16.15 12.15 6.46
N GLU A 24 17.25 11.98 5.75
CA GLU A 24 17.31 11.24 4.48
C GLU A 24 17.11 9.74 4.68
N ALA A 25 17.75 9.12 5.67
CA ALA A 25 17.59 7.72 6.00
C ALA A 25 16.13 7.38 6.35
N VAL A 26 15.45 8.24 7.12
CA VAL A 26 14.03 8.08 7.45
C VAL A 26 13.14 8.12 6.20
N MET A 27 13.41 9.03 5.27
CA MET A 27 12.63 9.13 4.04
C MET A 27 12.93 7.98 3.07
N ALA A 28 14.20 7.60 2.95
CA ALA A 28 14.61 6.45 2.14
C ALA A 28 13.93 5.16 2.62
N MET A 29 13.84 4.94 3.93
CA MET A 29 13.14 3.79 4.49
C MET A 29 11.64 3.84 4.18
N ALA A 30 11.00 5.00 4.25
CA ALA A 30 9.60 5.15 3.89
C ALA A 30 9.34 4.76 2.42
N PHE A 31 10.21 5.15 1.50
CA PHE A 31 10.14 4.73 0.10
C PHE A 31 10.36 3.23 -0.09
N ILE A 32 11.30 2.63 0.65
CA ILE A 32 11.53 1.18 0.60
C ILE A 32 10.27 0.43 1.03
N ILE A 33 9.66 0.83 2.15
CA ILE A 33 8.44 0.22 2.67
C ILE A 33 7.28 0.41 1.69
N GLU A 34 7.09 1.61 1.14
CA GLU A 34 6.08 1.88 0.12
C GLU A 34 6.25 0.95 -1.08
N GLY A 35 7.48 0.87 -1.64
CA GLY A 35 7.79 0.03 -2.79
C GLY A 35 7.55 -1.45 -2.52
N GLN A 36 7.97 -1.95 -1.38
CA GLN A 36 7.75 -3.35 -1.00
C GLN A 36 6.27 -3.66 -0.76
N THR A 37 5.54 -2.75 -0.13
CA THR A 37 4.10 -2.88 0.09
C THR A 37 3.34 -2.93 -1.25
N LYS A 38 3.63 -2.02 -2.17
CA LYS A 38 3.05 -2.03 -3.53
C LYS A 38 3.37 -3.32 -4.27
N ARG A 39 4.63 -3.76 -4.22
CA ARG A 39 5.08 -4.99 -4.86
C ARG A 39 4.37 -6.23 -4.29
N SER A 40 4.18 -6.32 -2.97
CA SER A 40 3.50 -7.44 -2.33
C SER A 40 2.04 -7.59 -2.78
N ILE A 41 1.36 -6.47 -3.07
CA ILE A 41 -0.02 -6.44 -3.58
C ILE A 41 -0.06 -6.78 -5.08
N MET A 42 0.93 -6.31 -5.85
CA MET A 42 0.96 -6.52 -7.30
C MET A 42 1.35 -7.94 -7.70
N ILE A 43 2.16 -8.61 -6.89
CA ILE A 43 2.55 -10.00 -7.10
C ILE A 43 1.45 -10.90 -6.54
N ARG A 44 0.75 -11.60 -7.44
CA ARG A 44 -0.27 -12.58 -7.04
C ARG A 44 0.39 -13.78 -6.35
N LYS A 45 0.25 -13.89 -5.03
CA LYS A 45 0.83 -14.99 -4.26
C LYS A 45 -0.03 -16.25 -4.26
N SER A 46 -1.34 -16.12 -4.16
CA SER A 46 -2.26 -17.25 -4.05
C SER A 46 -3.54 -17.02 -4.83
N ARG A 47 -4.21 -18.14 -5.17
CA ARG A 47 -5.54 -18.16 -5.79
C ARG A 47 -6.47 -18.89 -4.83
N TYR A 48 -7.09 -18.15 -3.91
CA TYR A 48 -7.94 -18.76 -2.85
C TYR A 48 -9.38 -18.96 -3.32
N LYS A 49 -10.07 -17.86 -3.67
CA LYS A 49 -11.46 -17.92 -4.15
C LYS A 49 -11.60 -17.15 -5.45
N ARG A 50 -12.27 -17.78 -6.40
CA ARG A 50 -12.61 -17.14 -7.69
C ARG A 50 -13.92 -16.37 -7.54
N TYR A 51 -13.95 -15.17 -8.06
CA TYR A 51 -15.15 -14.34 -8.20
C TYR A 51 -15.12 -13.58 -9.52
N TYR A 52 -16.26 -13.03 -9.90
CA TYR A 52 -16.40 -12.35 -11.18
C TYR A 52 -16.93 -10.94 -10.92
N SER A 53 -16.27 -9.94 -11.48
CA SER A 53 -16.83 -8.61 -11.60
C SER A 53 -17.52 -8.45 -12.95
N VAL A 54 -18.63 -7.75 -12.96
CA VAL A 54 -19.35 -7.41 -14.19
C VAL A 54 -19.27 -5.90 -14.36
N SER A 55 -18.54 -5.45 -15.37
CA SER A 55 -18.52 -4.04 -15.77
C SER A 55 -19.37 -3.84 -17.02
N GLY A 56 -20.20 -2.81 -17.03
CA GLY A 56 -20.96 -2.40 -18.21
C GLY A 56 -20.17 -1.36 -19.01
N ARG A 57 -19.89 -1.64 -20.28
CA ARG A 57 -19.38 -0.62 -21.21
C ARG A 57 -20.50 -0.24 -22.18
N VAL A 58 -20.83 1.03 -22.23
CA VAL A 58 -21.78 1.54 -23.22
C VAL A 58 -21.08 1.61 -24.58
N VAL A 59 -21.50 0.75 -25.50
CA VAL A 59 -21.05 0.80 -26.89
C VAL A 59 -22.08 1.63 -27.68
N LYS A 60 -21.71 2.84 -28.05
CA LYS A 60 -22.53 3.74 -28.82
C LYS A 60 -22.63 3.22 -30.28
N ARG A 61 -23.84 3.01 -30.75
CA ARG A 61 -24.10 2.68 -32.16
C ARG A 61 -24.17 3.99 -32.96
N ARG A 62 -23.35 4.10 -33.98
CA ARG A 62 -23.35 5.26 -34.90
C ARG A 62 -23.96 4.84 -36.26
N LYS A 63 -24.82 5.68 -36.81
CA LYS A 63 -25.36 5.57 -38.18
C LYS A 63 -25.27 6.96 -38.81
N GLY A 64 -24.59 7.09 -39.95
CA GLY A 64 -24.41 8.38 -40.64
C GLY A 64 -23.74 9.45 -39.77
N GLY A 65 -22.70 9.08 -38.97
CA GLY A 65 -22.01 10.01 -38.08
C GLY A 65 -22.75 10.37 -36.77
N LYS A 66 -24.07 10.12 -36.67
CA LYS A 66 -24.88 10.43 -35.50
C LYS A 66 -24.99 9.22 -34.55
N VAL A 67 -25.04 9.48 -33.24
CA VAL A 67 -25.26 8.43 -32.22
C VAL A 67 -26.73 8.09 -32.19
N VAL A 68 -27.11 6.90 -32.66
CA VAL A 68 -28.50 6.42 -32.77
C VAL A 68 -28.92 5.51 -31.61
N GLY A 69 -28.05 5.24 -30.67
CA GLY A 69 -28.34 4.41 -29.52
C GLY A 69 -27.08 3.84 -28.87
N GLY A 70 -27.21 3.21 -27.72
CA GLY A 70 -26.13 2.56 -27.03
C GLY A 70 -26.57 1.20 -26.48
N ARG A 71 -25.71 0.20 -26.66
CA ARG A 71 -25.90 -1.12 -26.05
C ARG A 71 -24.89 -1.28 -24.92
N VAL A 72 -25.34 -1.68 -23.76
CA VAL A 72 -24.42 -2.01 -22.63
C VAL A 72 -23.84 -3.39 -22.92
N ARG A 73 -22.54 -3.44 -23.23
CA ARG A 73 -21.79 -4.69 -23.27
C ARG A 73 -21.30 -5.04 -21.89
N ARG A 74 -21.84 -6.07 -21.28
CA ARG A 74 -21.35 -6.60 -20.02
C ARG A 74 -20.06 -7.37 -20.26
N ILE A 75 -18.99 -6.93 -19.61
CA ILE A 75 -17.69 -7.61 -19.61
C ILE A 75 -17.55 -8.29 -18.27
N ARG A 76 -17.46 -9.61 -18.26
CA ARG A 76 -17.19 -10.41 -17.07
C ARG A 76 -15.69 -10.59 -16.95
N ARG A 77 -15.11 -10.13 -15.84
CA ARG A 77 -13.70 -10.33 -15.52
C ARG A 77 -13.58 -11.29 -14.35
N GLU A 78 -12.67 -12.25 -14.51
CA GLU A 78 -12.34 -13.20 -13.46
C GLU A 78 -11.30 -12.61 -12.52
N HIS A 79 -11.55 -12.75 -11.22
CA HIS A 79 -10.66 -12.31 -10.15
C HIS A 79 -10.43 -13.45 -9.18
N TRP A 80 -9.24 -13.45 -8.58
CA TRP A 80 -8.89 -14.38 -7.53
C TRP A 80 -8.54 -13.59 -6.25
N SER A 81 -9.19 -13.92 -5.14
CA SER A 81 -8.76 -13.41 -3.84
C SER A 81 -7.48 -14.11 -3.39
N SER A 82 -6.69 -13.42 -2.56
CA SER A 82 -5.60 -14.05 -1.84
C SER A 82 -6.12 -14.96 -0.73
N ALA A 83 -5.27 -15.87 -0.24
CA ALA A 83 -5.56 -16.63 0.98
C ALA A 83 -5.57 -15.72 2.22
N PRO A 84 -6.24 -16.13 3.30
CA PRO A 84 -6.08 -15.48 4.59
C PRO A 84 -4.61 -15.42 5.02
N GLY A 85 -4.17 -14.27 5.55
CA GLY A 85 -2.77 -14.05 5.91
C GLY A 85 -1.84 -13.60 4.77
N ASP A 86 -2.20 -13.86 3.51
CA ASP A 86 -1.47 -13.35 2.35
C ASP A 86 -1.90 -11.91 2.01
N PRO A 87 -1.00 -11.07 1.48
CA PRO A 87 -1.35 -9.77 0.94
C PRO A 87 -2.47 -9.86 -0.10
N PRO A 88 -3.37 -8.87 -0.19
CA PRO A 88 -4.47 -8.89 -1.13
C PRO A 88 -3.97 -8.91 -2.57
N ASN A 89 -4.59 -9.73 -3.42
CA ASN A 89 -4.32 -9.72 -4.86
C ASN A 89 -4.88 -8.44 -5.47
N THR A 90 -4.10 -7.83 -6.38
CA THR A 90 -4.58 -6.67 -7.13
C THR A 90 -5.58 -7.07 -8.20
N ASP A 91 -6.58 -6.22 -8.41
CA ASP A 91 -7.51 -6.28 -9.53
C ASP A 91 -7.26 -5.10 -10.49
N THR A 92 -7.48 -3.90 -10.01
CA THR A 92 -7.35 -2.64 -10.77
C THR A 92 -6.07 -1.88 -10.48
N GLY A 93 -5.26 -2.34 -9.54
CA GLY A 93 -4.10 -1.60 -9.03
C GLY A 93 -4.46 -0.47 -8.04
N PHE A 94 -5.75 -0.20 -7.80
CA PHE A 94 -6.19 0.93 -6.98
C PHE A 94 -5.60 0.90 -5.57
N LEU A 95 -5.56 -0.28 -4.91
CA LEU A 95 -4.97 -0.40 -3.58
C LEU A 95 -3.48 -0.05 -3.59
N ALA A 96 -2.71 -0.61 -4.52
CA ALA A 96 -1.29 -0.32 -4.65
C ALA A 96 -1.04 1.17 -4.94
N ASN A 97 -1.84 1.76 -5.83
CA ASN A 97 -1.75 3.19 -6.16
C ASN A 97 -2.23 4.11 -5.04
N SER A 98 -2.96 3.61 -4.06
CA SER A 98 -3.41 4.38 -2.89
C SER A 98 -2.39 4.45 -1.76
N ILE A 99 -1.23 3.78 -1.91
CA ILE A 99 -0.17 3.75 -0.91
C ILE A 99 0.88 4.79 -1.28
N HIS A 100 1.17 5.69 -0.34
CA HIS A 100 2.12 6.77 -0.54
C HIS A 100 2.93 7.01 0.72
N SER A 101 4.21 7.33 0.54
CA SER A 101 5.07 7.87 1.57
C SER A 101 5.03 9.39 1.56
N LYS A 102 5.12 10.00 2.73
CA LYS A 102 5.16 11.46 2.91
C LYS A 102 6.10 11.82 4.06
N ARG A 103 6.93 12.82 3.84
CA ARG A 103 7.68 13.46 4.92
C ARG A 103 6.71 14.30 5.76
N VAL A 104 6.71 14.09 7.06
CA VAL A 104 5.88 14.84 8.02
C VAL A 104 6.73 15.92 8.69
N THR A 105 7.92 15.53 9.17
CA THR A 105 8.95 16.44 9.69
C THR A 105 10.31 16.00 9.17
N ARG A 106 11.38 16.72 9.50
CA ARG A 106 12.75 16.34 9.13
C ARG A 106 13.07 14.88 9.51
N TYR A 107 12.60 14.42 10.67
CA TYR A 107 12.91 13.10 11.24
C TYR A 107 11.72 12.14 11.26
N LYS A 108 10.64 12.47 10.57
CA LYS A 108 9.42 11.69 10.58
C LYS A 108 8.85 11.56 9.18
N ALA A 109 8.75 10.34 8.72
CA ALA A 109 8.02 9.99 7.52
C ALA A 109 6.83 9.09 7.84
N GLN A 110 5.85 9.07 6.96
CA GLN A 110 4.67 8.21 7.03
C GLN A 110 4.50 7.47 5.73
N VAL A 111 4.13 6.19 5.83
CA VAL A 111 3.56 5.43 4.72
C VAL A 111 2.07 5.28 4.99
N ARG A 112 1.24 5.72 4.05
CA ARG A 112 -0.22 5.80 4.19
C ARG A 112 -0.90 5.04 3.07
N CYS A 113 -1.98 4.36 3.42
CA CYS A 113 -2.95 3.83 2.46
C CYS A 113 -4.20 4.70 2.51
N SER A 114 -4.55 5.35 1.40
CA SER A 114 -5.75 6.21 1.31
C SER A 114 -7.01 5.44 0.90
N ALA A 115 -6.89 4.17 0.50
CA ALA A 115 -8.05 3.33 0.20
C ALA A 115 -8.87 3.06 1.47
N ARG A 116 -10.18 3.35 1.43
CA ARG A 116 -11.09 3.17 2.59
C ARG A 116 -11.12 1.74 3.12
N TYR A 117 -10.97 0.77 2.25
CA TYR A 117 -10.94 -0.65 2.59
C TYR A 117 -9.54 -1.18 2.98
N GLY A 118 -8.51 -0.34 2.96
CA GLY A 118 -7.15 -0.74 3.33
C GLY A 118 -7.04 -1.22 4.77
N LEU A 119 -7.62 -0.49 5.72
CA LEU A 119 -7.61 -0.86 7.13
C LEU A 119 -8.37 -2.17 7.41
N PRO A 120 -9.59 -2.37 6.92
CA PRO A 120 -10.27 -3.66 6.99
C PRO A 120 -9.45 -4.81 6.40
N LEU A 121 -8.81 -4.63 5.27
CA LEU A 121 -7.95 -5.67 4.69
C LEU A 121 -6.77 -6.03 5.59
N GLU A 122 -6.10 -5.03 6.16
CA GLU A 122 -4.94 -5.24 7.04
C GLU A 122 -5.29 -6.01 8.32
N LEU A 123 -6.42 -5.66 8.95
CA LEU A 123 -6.81 -6.17 10.27
C LEU A 123 -7.86 -7.28 10.24
N GLY A 124 -8.53 -7.47 9.10
CA GLY A 124 -9.76 -8.25 9.03
C GLY A 124 -10.97 -7.44 9.51
N TRP A 125 -12.19 -7.95 9.26
CA TRP A 125 -13.42 -7.28 9.68
C TRP A 125 -14.58 -8.25 9.84
N HIS A 126 -15.66 -7.79 10.47
CA HIS A 126 -16.92 -8.50 10.50
C HIS A 126 -17.91 -7.85 9.54
N THR A 127 -18.62 -8.66 8.78
CA THR A 127 -19.73 -8.20 7.92
C THR A 127 -20.93 -7.82 8.79
N LYS A 128 -21.87 -7.07 8.22
CA LYS A 128 -23.15 -6.76 8.91
C LYS A 128 -23.94 -8.00 9.31
N SER A 129 -23.73 -9.13 8.63
CA SER A 129 -24.35 -10.43 8.95
C SER A 129 -23.55 -11.24 9.98
N GLY A 130 -22.56 -10.63 10.67
CA GLY A 130 -21.75 -11.30 11.70
C GLY A 130 -20.63 -12.21 11.18
N LYS A 131 -20.49 -12.39 9.87
CA LYS A 131 -19.43 -13.23 9.29
C LYS A 131 -18.07 -12.56 9.44
N SER A 132 -17.11 -13.28 10.04
CA SER A 132 -15.73 -12.84 10.11
C SER A 132 -15.01 -12.98 8.76
N VAL A 133 -14.31 -11.94 8.34
CA VAL A 133 -13.42 -11.93 7.18
C VAL A 133 -11.99 -11.79 7.69
N PRO A 134 -11.14 -12.79 7.43
CA PRO A 134 -9.78 -12.81 7.97
C PRO A 134 -8.90 -11.73 7.38
N ALA A 135 -7.91 -11.28 8.17
CA ALA A 135 -6.92 -10.31 7.77
C ALA A 135 -6.11 -10.75 6.54
N ARG A 136 -5.72 -9.78 5.74
CA ARG A 136 -4.77 -9.90 4.63
C ARG A 136 -3.73 -8.80 4.74
N PRO A 137 -2.75 -8.97 5.65
CA PRO A 137 -1.80 -7.91 5.96
C PRO A 137 -0.89 -7.63 4.77
N PHE A 138 -0.72 -6.35 4.44
CA PHE A 138 0.13 -5.91 3.34
C PHE A 138 1.08 -4.78 3.74
N MET A 139 0.76 -4.02 4.80
CA MET A 139 1.64 -2.95 5.30
C MET A 139 2.54 -3.43 6.43
N ARG A 140 2.04 -4.24 7.35
CA ARG A 140 2.81 -4.73 8.50
C ARG A 140 4.02 -5.57 8.10
N PRO A 141 3.91 -6.59 7.21
CA PRO A 141 5.04 -7.46 6.88
C PRO A 141 6.26 -6.73 6.32
N PRO A 142 6.16 -5.78 5.36
CA PRO A 142 7.30 -4.99 4.91
C PRO A 142 7.94 -4.15 6.01
N VAL A 143 7.15 -3.64 6.96
CA VAL A 143 7.67 -2.87 8.10
C VAL A 143 8.54 -3.74 9.00
N GLU A 144 8.01 -4.90 9.39
CA GLU A 144 8.70 -5.85 10.27
C GLU A 144 9.99 -6.37 9.62
N ALA A 145 9.92 -6.73 8.34
CA ALA A 145 11.08 -7.23 7.58
C ALA A 145 12.21 -6.20 7.45
N ASN A 146 11.91 -4.90 7.48
CA ASN A 146 12.92 -3.85 7.32
C ASN A 146 13.39 -3.23 8.64
N ARG A 147 12.93 -3.69 9.78
CA ARG A 147 13.29 -3.10 11.09
C ARG A 147 14.80 -3.08 11.34
N THR A 148 15.46 -4.22 11.11
CA THR A 148 16.92 -4.33 11.27
C THR A 148 17.65 -3.46 10.26
N ARG A 149 17.20 -3.45 9.00
CA ARG A 149 17.77 -2.60 7.95
C ARG A 149 17.70 -1.13 8.30
N PHE A 150 16.57 -0.67 8.81
CA PHE A 150 16.41 0.71 9.26
C PHE A 150 17.39 1.07 10.39
N ASN A 151 17.49 0.21 11.42
CA ASN A 151 18.43 0.42 12.50
C ASN A 151 19.88 0.51 12.01
N ASN A 152 20.27 -0.33 11.05
CA ASN A 152 21.61 -0.33 10.47
C ASN A 152 21.86 0.95 9.64
N MET A 153 20.85 1.45 8.91
CA MET A 153 20.96 2.72 8.19
C MET A 153 21.22 3.90 9.15
N ILE A 154 20.50 3.98 10.25
CA ILE A 154 20.70 5.03 11.24
C ILE A 154 22.08 4.90 11.91
N LYS A 155 22.51 3.68 12.27
CA LYS A 155 23.86 3.43 12.81
C LYS A 155 24.96 3.83 11.80
N GLY A 156 24.75 3.59 10.50
CA GLY A 156 25.66 4.00 9.44
C GLY A 156 25.83 5.52 9.43
N VAL A 157 24.73 6.27 9.39
CA VAL A 157 24.77 7.73 9.46
C VAL A 157 25.52 8.24 10.66
N LEU A 158 25.30 7.65 11.84
CA LEU A 158 26.00 8.07 13.08
C LEU A 158 27.50 7.76 13.06
N ARG A 159 27.92 6.69 12.37
CA ARG A 159 29.32 6.30 12.23
C ARG A 159 30.08 7.20 11.27
N ASP A 160 29.46 7.60 10.18
CA ASP A 160 30.08 8.39 9.11
C ASP A 160 30.39 9.85 9.56
N TYR A 161 29.91 10.25 10.74
CA TYR A 161 30.15 11.57 11.35
C TYR A 161 30.99 11.51 12.66
N LYS A 162 31.66 10.38 12.93
CA LYS A 162 32.70 10.29 13.98
C LYS A 162 34.07 10.68 13.42
#